data_92344632971dff007b62bc9b026b7b9d
#
_entry.id   92344632971dff007b62bc9b026b7b9d
#
_cell.length_a   1.000
_cell.length_b   1.000
_cell.length_c   1.000
_cell.angle_alpha   90.00
_cell.angle_beta   90.00
_cell.angle_gamma   90.00
#
_symmetry.space_group_name_H-M   'P 1'
#
loop_
_entity.id
_entity.type
_entity.pdbx_description
1 polymer ?
#
loop_
_entity_poly.entity_id
_entity_poly.type
_entity_poly.pdbx_seq_one_letter_code
_entity_poly.pdbx_strand_id
1 'polypeptide(L)'
;MNSLKRMRLIGAILFTAIPCATVLGLVFAAGFTSLATAQDAPDVGPKPPVVIKPMESHIGNITGHAADAKSDYRRYCAGCHGDYGDSNGENAVWLDPKPRDFTIATFKCRSTLTGALPTDEDLFNTIGRGLTNSNMPVWNTFTKQQRANLVAYIKIFSPRWQTEKAGEPIKIPAEPPITIESIAHGKALFTKLECWKCHGPHGEGDGPSAATLTDSKDNPIRPYNFALGGKDSRFKCGNTNQDIYKIFMTGVDGTPMPSFADVIQPNDAWDLVHFLRTLQINRPGKENEILSAAHGVIPPYVDKSPAPAAAPADKKSPGGGH
;
A
#
# COMPACT_ATOMS: atom_id res chain seq x y z
N MET A 1 -17.14 -48.22 -36.35
CA MET A 1 -17.36 -48.32 -37.81
C MET A 1 -17.43 -46.93 -38.40
N ASN A 2 -16.55 -46.70 -39.36
CA ASN A 2 -16.50 -45.60 -40.35
C ASN A 2 -16.23 -44.18 -39.84
N SER A 3 -15.22 -43.60 -40.16
CA SER A 3 -14.27 -43.44 -41.32
C SER A 3 -14.19 -41.95 -41.69
N LEU A 4 -13.03 -41.37 -41.50
CA LEU A 4 -12.26 -40.48 -42.39
C LEU A 4 -13.00 -39.50 -43.32
N LYS A 5 -12.66 -38.22 -43.29
CA LYS A 5 -12.02 -37.57 -44.47
C LYS A 5 -11.24 -36.30 -44.09
N ARG A 6 -9.97 -36.35 -44.44
CA ARG A 6 -9.03 -35.23 -44.56
C ARG A 6 -9.41 -34.33 -45.76
N MET A 7 -9.19 -33.04 -45.60
CA MET A 7 -8.91 -32.20 -46.79
C MET A 7 -7.87 -31.13 -46.45
N ARG A 8 -6.71 -31.30 -47.03
CA ARG A 8 -5.62 -30.31 -47.11
C ARG A 8 -5.97 -29.33 -48.25
N LEU A 9 -5.87 -28.03 -47.99
CA LEU A 9 -5.77 -27.03 -49.06
C LEU A 9 -4.45 -26.29 -48.88
N ILE A 10 -3.56 -26.51 -49.85
CA ILE A 10 -2.28 -25.83 -50.05
C ILE A 10 -2.60 -24.59 -50.90
N GLY A 11 -2.40 -23.40 -50.34
CA GLY A 11 -2.45 -22.14 -51.08
C GLY A 11 -1.03 -21.66 -51.38
N ALA A 12 -0.64 -21.77 -52.65
CA ALA A 12 0.60 -21.23 -53.16
C ALA A 12 0.49 -19.70 -53.30
N ILE A 13 1.42 -18.96 -52.74
CA ILE A 13 1.56 -17.51 -52.98
C ILE A 13 2.66 -17.32 -54.02
N LEU A 14 2.23 -16.81 -55.19
CA LEU A 14 3.12 -16.39 -56.29
C LEU A 14 3.94 -15.15 -55.88
N PHE A 15 5.24 -15.25 -56.01
CA PHE A 15 6.15 -14.10 -56.04
C PHE A 15 6.11 -13.48 -57.46
N THR A 16 5.69 -12.23 -57.58
CA THR A 16 5.92 -11.40 -58.75
C THR A 16 7.11 -10.47 -58.51
N ALA A 17 8.16 -10.69 -59.25
CA ALA A 17 9.33 -9.84 -59.34
C ALA A 17 9.02 -8.57 -60.17
N ILE A 18 9.33 -7.39 -59.66
CA ILE A 18 9.32 -6.12 -60.41
C ILE A 18 10.77 -5.72 -60.67
N PRO A 19 11.12 -5.36 -61.93
CA PRO A 19 12.51 -5.07 -62.29
C PRO A 19 12.96 -3.67 -61.86
N CYS A 20 14.22 -3.60 -61.49
CA CYS A 20 15.01 -2.45 -61.19
C CYS A 20 15.20 -1.57 -62.45
N ALA A 21 14.79 -0.31 -62.41
CA ALA A 21 15.19 0.70 -63.38
C ALA A 21 16.06 1.74 -62.65
N THR A 22 17.32 1.76 -63.04
CA THR A 22 18.36 2.71 -62.67
C THR A 22 18.05 4.11 -63.16
N VAL A 23 17.96 5.09 -62.27
CA VAL A 23 18.12 6.50 -62.61
C VAL A 23 19.28 7.07 -61.81
N LEU A 24 20.35 7.32 -62.53
CA LEU A 24 21.59 7.97 -62.07
C LEU A 24 21.34 9.49 -62.02
N GLY A 25 21.12 10.05 -60.83
CA GLY A 25 21.02 11.50 -60.62
C GLY A 25 22.14 11.96 -59.68
N LEU A 26 23.20 12.50 -60.23
CA LEU A 26 24.23 13.19 -59.46
C LEU A 26 23.62 14.47 -58.88
N VAL A 27 23.50 14.53 -57.56
CA VAL A 27 23.33 15.77 -56.84
C VAL A 27 24.55 15.95 -55.90
N PHE A 28 25.45 16.86 -56.28
CA PHE A 28 26.47 17.37 -55.40
C PHE A 28 25.79 18.17 -54.29
N ALA A 29 25.64 17.59 -53.10
CA ALA A 29 25.30 18.29 -51.90
C ALA A 29 26.58 18.45 -51.08
N ALA A 30 27.05 19.68 -50.99
CA ALA A 30 28.14 20.06 -50.09
C ALA A 30 27.75 19.74 -48.65
N GLY A 31 28.36 18.70 -48.11
CA GLY A 31 28.17 18.34 -46.69
C GLY A 31 28.89 19.35 -45.79
N PHE A 32 28.15 20.24 -45.15
CA PHE A 32 28.62 20.88 -43.94
C PHE A 32 28.64 19.85 -42.84
N THR A 33 29.79 19.22 -42.60
CA THR A 33 30.06 18.50 -41.36
C THR A 33 30.20 19.54 -40.26
N SER A 34 29.11 19.85 -39.58
CA SER A 34 29.17 20.54 -38.31
C SER A 34 29.82 19.55 -37.31
N LEU A 35 31.11 19.78 -37.04
CA LEU A 35 31.73 19.19 -35.85
C LEU A 35 31.02 19.82 -34.64
N ALA A 36 30.05 19.08 -34.09
CA ALA A 36 29.56 19.33 -32.75
C ALA A 36 30.75 19.13 -31.81
N THR A 37 31.35 20.22 -31.36
CA THR A 37 32.27 20.17 -30.23
C THR A 37 31.50 19.58 -29.07
N ALA A 38 31.97 18.41 -28.58
CA ALA A 38 31.52 17.88 -27.32
C ALA A 38 31.70 18.98 -26.26
N GLN A 39 30.63 19.62 -25.86
CA GLN A 39 30.66 20.51 -24.73
C GLN A 39 31.06 19.65 -23.54
N ASP A 40 32.20 19.98 -22.95
CA ASP A 40 32.68 19.34 -21.74
C ASP A 40 31.53 19.34 -20.70
N ALA A 41 31.04 18.15 -20.39
CA ALA A 41 30.15 18.00 -19.24
C ALA A 41 30.89 18.58 -18.04
N PRO A 42 30.23 19.37 -17.19
CA PRO A 42 30.91 19.96 -16.04
C PRO A 42 31.55 18.80 -15.24
N ASP A 43 32.85 18.92 -15.01
CA ASP A 43 33.59 18.02 -14.14
C ASP A 43 32.94 18.07 -12.75
N VAL A 44 31.99 17.17 -12.52
CA VAL A 44 31.49 16.87 -11.20
C VAL A 44 32.60 16.06 -10.53
N GLY A 45 33.55 16.76 -9.94
CA GLY A 45 34.59 16.19 -9.14
C GLY A 45 34.05 15.06 -8.25
N PRO A 46 34.88 14.12 -7.75
CA PRO A 46 34.42 12.96 -7.00
C PRO A 46 33.46 13.42 -5.89
N LYS A 47 32.21 12.96 -5.95
CA LYS A 47 31.25 13.24 -4.89
C LYS A 47 31.91 12.92 -3.56
N PRO A 48 31.89 13.85 -2.58
CA PRO A 48 32.44 13.57 -1.27
C PRO A 48 31.87 12.25 -0.76
N PRO A 49 32.66 11.39 -0.11
CA PRO A 49 32.17 10.12 0.40
C PRO A 49 30.94 10.42 1.25
N VAL A 50 29.82 9.79 0.91
CA VAL A 50 28.60 9.89 1.71
C VAL A 50 28.96 9.28 3.06
N VAL A 51 29.12 10.11 4.07
CA VAL A 51 29.28 9.65 5.45
C VAL A 51 27.94 9.03 5.85
N ILE A 52 27.87 7.71 5.69
CA ILE A 52 26.71 6.95 6.16
C ILE A 52 26.74 7.02 7.67
N LYS A 53 25.89 7.83 8.27
CA LYS A 53 25.74 7.87 9.71
C LYS A 53 25.37 6.47 10.22
N PRO A 54 25.95 6.00 11.31
CA PRO A 54 25.51 4.75 11.94
C PRO A 54 23.99 4.83 12.14
N MET A 55 23.27 3.82 11.64
CA MET A 55 21.83 3.79 11.81
C MET A 55 21.47 3.23 13.17
N GLU A 56 20.64 3.97 13.85
CA GLU A 56 20.06 3.61 15.14
C GLU A 56 18.55 3.59 15.06
N SER A 57 17.93 2.89 15.99
CA SER A 57 16.49 2.92 16.25
C SER A 57 16.25 3.22 17.72
N HIS A 58 15.11 3.87 18.00
CA HIS A 58 14.74 4.25 19.36
C HIS A 58 13.32 3.76 19.66
N ILE A 59 13.20 2.79 20.57
CA ILE A 59 11.94 2.17 20.98
C ILE A 59 11.82 2.29 22.50
N GLY A 60 11.08 3.27 22.98
CA GLY A 60 11.02 3.63 24.39
C GLY A 60 12.42 3.96 24.92
N ASN A 61 12.91 3.16 25.86
CA ASN A 61 14.27 3.29 26.45
C ASN A 61 15.32 2.38 25.78
N ILE A 62 15.00 1.73 24.69
CA ILE A 62 15.89 0.82 23.98
C ILE A 62 16.45 1.53 22.76
N THR A 63 17.77 1.56 22.63
CA THR A 63 18.46 1.97 21.40
C THR A 63 18.95 0.72 20.68
N GLY A 64 18.54 0.57 19.43
CA GLY A 64 19.02 -0.48 18.54
C GLY A 64 20.12 0.03 17.63
N HIS A 65 21.11 -0.82 17.36
CA HIS A 65 22.26 -0.50 16.51
C HIS A 65 22.31 -1.43 15.31
N ALA A 66 22.40 -0.86 14.11
CA ALA A 66 22.42 -1.63 12.87
C ALA A 66 23.58 -2.64 12.81
N ALA A 67 24.77 -2.28 13.35
CA ALA A 67 25.94 -3.15 13.35
C ALA A 67 25.68 -4.49 14.05
N ASP A 68 24.83 -4.51 15.08
CA ASP A 68 24.57 -5.69 15.92
C ASP A 68 23.52 -6.64 15.30
N ALA A 69 22.85 -6.23 14.22
CA ALA A 69 21.78 -7.04 13.61
C ALA A 69 22.18 -7.75 12.32
N LYS A 70 23.38 -7.54 11.80
CA LYS A 70 23.79 -8.10 10.49
C LYS A 70 23.66 -9.61 10.40
N SER A 71 24.08 -10.32 11.45
CA SER A 71 24.01 -11.80 11.50
C SER A 71 22.55 -12.28 11.59
N ASP A 72 21.74 -11.63 12.43
CA ASP A 72 20.32 -11.97 12.59
C ASP A 72 19.54 -11.70 11.28
N TYR A 73 19.80 -10.57 10.63
CA TYR A 73 19.16 -10.25 9.35
C TYR A 73 19.51 -11.29 8.28
N ARG A 74 20.78 -11.61 8.10
CA ARG A 74 21.21 -12.58 7.09
C ARG A 74 20.63 -13.98 7.35
N ARG A 75 20.56 -14.38 8.61
CA ARG A 75 20.06 -15.71 8.98
C ARG A 75 18.55 -15.86 8.85
N TYR A 76 17.78 -14.82 9.20
CA TYR A 76 16.34 -14.95 9.37
C TYR A 76 15.51 -14.11 8.40
N CYS A 77 16.09 -13.11 7.77
CA CYS A 77 15.33 -12.13 6.96
C CYS A 77 15.74 -12.14 5.49
N ALA A 78 17.05 -12.29 5.21
CA ALA A 78 17.60 -12.14 3.86
C ALA A 78 17.06 -13.17 2.86
N GLY A 79 16.75 -14.39 3.30
CA GLY A 79 16.16 -15.43 2.42
C GLY A 79 14.86 -14.99 1.74
N CYS A 80 14.11 -14.05 2.35
CA CYS A 80 12.91 -13.47 1.75
C CYS A 80 13.16 -12.05 1.24
N HIS A 81 13.81 -11.20 2.07
CA HIS A 81 13.96 -9.77 1.78
C HIS A 81 15.18 -9.41 0.95
N GLY A 82 16.07 -10.37 0.64
CA GLY A 82 17.33 -10.15 -0.05
C GLY A 82 18.44 -9.64 0.86
N ASP A 83 19.70 -9.92 0.51
CA ASP A 83 20.88 -9.42 1.25
C ASP A 83 20.96 -7.88 1.23
N TYR A 84 20.39 -7.25 0.20
CA TYR A 84 20.33 -5.80 0.02
C TYR A 84 18.99 -5.19 0.38
N GLY A 85 18.07 -5.95 0.98
CA GLY A 85 16.76 -5.49 1.38
C GLY A 85 15.81 -5.16 0.21
N ASP A 86 16.14 -5.63 -0.99
CA ASP A 86 15.51 -5.31 -2.28
C ASP A 86 14.33 -6.22 -2.64
N SER A 87 13.90 -7.09 -1.71
CA SER A 87 12.83 -8.07 -1.94
C SER A 87 13.20 -9.25 -2.86
N ASN A 88 14.50 -9.43 -3.17
CA ASN A 88 15.00 -10.44 -4.09
C ASN A 88 15.72 -11.62 -3.37
N GLY A 89 15.26 -11.96 -2.16
CA GLY A 89 15.75 -13.17 -1.49
C GLY A 89 15.36 -14.44 -2.27
N GLU A 90 16.14 -15.51 -2.09
CA GLU A 90 15.95 -16.78 -2.81
C GLU A 90 14.55 -17.39 -2.64
N ASN A 91 13.90 -17.12 -1.52
CA ASN A 91 12.52 -17.57 -1.28
C ASN A 91 11.45 -16.63 -1.87
N ALA A 92 11.81 -15.41 -2.28
CA ALA A 92 10.85 -14.39 -2.70
C ALA A 92 9.99 -14.82 -3.90
N VAL A 93 10.54 -15.66 -4.78
CA VAL A 93 9.83 -16.16 -5.98
C VAL A 93 8.58 -16.97 -5.63
N TRP A 94 8.60 -17.65 -4.47
CA TRP A 94 7.53 -18.53 -4.00
C TRP A 94 6.50 -17.83 -3.10
N LEU A 95 6.72 -16.55 -2.77
CA LEU A 95 5.90 -15.84 -1.81
C LEU A 95 4.82 -14.97 -2.49
N ASP A 96 3.61 -15.06 -1.96
CA ASP A 96 2.49 -14.19 -2.30
C ASP A 96 1.77 -13.78 -0.99
N PRO A 97 1.67 -12.49 -0.67
CA PRO A 97 2.28 -11.35 -1.37
C PRO A 97 3.81 -11.34 -1.28
N LYS A 98 4.44 -10.67 -2.24
CA LYS A 98 5.91 -10.51 -2.27
C LYS A 98 6.44 -9.83 -1.00
N PRO A 99 7.67 -10.17 -0.56
CA PRO A 99 8.32 -9.51 0.56
C PRO A 99 8.42 -7.99 0.35
N ARG A 100 8.50 -7.24 1.44
CA ARG A 100 8.69 -5.79 1.36
C ARG A 100 10.10 -5.46 0.88
N ASP A 101 10.17 -4.59 -0.12
CA ASP A 101 11.39 -3.93 -0.54
C ASP A 101 11.71 -2.77 0.42
N PHE A 102 12.83 -2.87 1.11
CA PHE A 102 13.26 -1.87 2.08
C PHE A 102 14.00 -0.70 1.42
N THR A 103 14.49 -0.87 0.19
CA THR A 103 15.26 0.16 -0.53
C THR A 103 14.44 1.40 -0.84
N ILE A 104 13.13 1.20 -1.08
CA ILE A 104 12.19 2.29 -1.33
C ILE A 104 11.63 2.92 -0.05
N ALA A 105 11.87 2.30 1.11
CA ALA A 105 11.36 2.71 2.42
C ALA A 105 9.86 3.04 2.45
N THR A 106 9.05 2.24 1.74
CA THR A 106 7.60 2.34 1.72
C THR A 106 7.01 1.18 2.50
N PHE A 107 6.31 1.44 3.59
CA PHE A 107 5.82 0.42 4.51
C PHE A 107 4.29 0.43 4.63
N LYS A 108 3.68 -0.77 4.63
CA LYS A 108 2.22 -0.93 4.70
C LYS A 108 1.64 -0.60 6.08
N CYS A 109 2.36 -1.01 7.14
CA CYS A 109 1.88 -0.87 8.53
C CYS A 109 2.66 0.25 9.21
N ARG A 110 2.03 1.41 9.32
CA ARG A 110 2.63 2.59 9.95
C ARG A 110 1.57 3.43 10.67
N SER A 111 2.02 4.26 11.56
CA SER A 111 1.20 5.25 12.27
C SER A 111 1.31 6.66 11.68
N THR A 112 2.18 6.83 10.69
CA THR A 112 2.45 8.12 10.04
C THR A 112 1.61 8.28 8.77
N LEU A 113 1.41 9.50 8.30
CA LEU A 113 0.63 9.77 7.09
C LEU A 113 1.26 9.15 5.83
N THR A 114 0.45 8.99 4.80
CA THR A 114 0.85 8.47 3.48
C THR A 114 2.09 9.18 2.95
N GLY A 115 3.04 8.38 2.48
CA GLY A 115 4.32 8.85 1.93
C GLY A 115 5.40 9.14 2.96
N ALA A 116 5.05 9.33 4.25
CA ALA A 116 6.03 9.54 5.31
C ALA A 116 6.70 8.23 5.74
N LEU A 117 7.93 8.32 6.24
CA LEU A 117 8.61 7.19 6.86
C LEU A 117 7.85 6.73 8.12
N PRO A 118 7.79 5.42 8.39
CA PRO A 118 7.20 4.89 9.63
C PRO A 118 8.04 5.28 10.85
N THR A 119 7.46 5.18 12.04
CA THR A 119 8.22 5.26 13.28
C THR A 119 9.01 3.98 13.52
N ASP A 120 10.02 4.05 14.38
CA ASP A 120 10.76 2.87 14.81
C ASP A 120 9.85 1.85 15.51
N GLU A 121 8.85 2.31 16.28
CA GLU A 121 7.82 1.48 16.89
C GLU A 121 6.96 0.75 15.87
N ASP A 122 6.61 1.37 14.75
CA ASP A 122 5.83 0.71 13.68
C ASP A 122 6.59 -0.49 13.12
N LEU A 123 7.87 -0.31 12.85
CA LEU A 123 8.73 -1.39 12.35
C LEU A 123 8.96 -2.47 13.41
N PHE A 124 9.25 -2.06 14.64
CA PHE A 124 9.47 -2.95 15.79
C PHE A 124 8.24 -3.83 16.06
N ASN A 125 7.06 -3.23 16.06
CA ASN A 125 5.81 -3.94 16.26
C ASN A 125 5.49 -4.86 15.06
N THR A 126 5.80 -4.43 13.84
CA THR A 126 5.59 -5.25 12.64
C THR A 126 6.48 -6.50 12.65
N ILE A 127 7.76 -6.37 13.01
CA ILE A 127 8.65 -7.51 13.17
C ILE A 127 8.11 -8.44 14.27
N GLY A 128 7.78 -7.89 15.44
CA GLY A 128 7.35 -8.68 16.58
C GLY A 128 6.08 -9.48 16.34
N ARG A 129 5.06 -8.89 15.69
CA ARG A 129 3.76 -9.55 15.45
C ARG A 129 3.67 -10.34 14.15
N GLY A 130 4.62 -10.13 13.21
CA GLY A 130 4.49 -10.61 11.84
C GLY A 130 3.36 -9.88 11.08
N LEU A 131 3.04 -10.40 9.91
CA LEU A 131 1.95 -9.86 9.07
C LEU A 131 0.97 -10.98 8.72
N THR A 132 -0.23 -10.89 9.23
CA THR A 132 -1.31 -11.83 8.91
C THR A 132 -1.63 -11.78 7.41
N ASN A 133 -2.00 -12.91 6.84
CA ASN A 133 -2.24 -13.08 5.41
C ASN A 133 -1.01 -12.69 4.56
N SER A 134 0.16 -13.04 5.08
CA SER A 134 1.44 -13.00 4.35
C SER A 134 2.37 -14.03 4.95
N ASN A 135 3.49 -14.25 4.30
CA ASN A 135 4.51 -15.20 4.77
C ASN A 135 5.50 -14.57 5.75
N MET A 136 5.26 -13.32 6.20
CA MET A 136 6.07 -12.69 7.24
C MET A 136 5.72 -13.27 8.61
N PRO A 137 6.59 -14.12 9.20
CA PRO A 137 6.29 -14.78 10.45
C PRO A 137 6.36 -13.84 11.65
N VAL A 138 5.89 -14.34 12.78
CA VAL A 138 5.99 -13.65 14.08
C VAL A 138 7.39 -13.86 14.64
N TRP A 139 8.09 -12.76 14.94
CA TRP A 139 9.44 -12.77 15.51
C TRP A 139 9.45 -12.33 17.00
N ASN A 140 8.43 -12.73 17.75
CA ASN A 140 8.35 -12.44 19.19
C ASN A 140 9.36 -13.25 20.03
N THR A 141 9.99 -14.27 19.44
CA THR A 141 11.09 -15.03 20.07
C THR A 141 12.39 -14.22 20.15
N PHE A 142 12.57 -13.21 19.32
CA PHE A 142 13.66 -12.26 19.48
C PHE A 142 13.45 -11.39 20.71
N THR A 143 14.53 -11.11 21.42
CA THR A 143 14.52 -10.11 22.49
C THR A 143 14.12 -8.74 21.94
N LYS A 144 13.68 -7.85 22.82
CA LYS A 144 13.39 -6.46 22.43
C LYS A 144 14.62 -5.78 21.82
N GLN A 145 15.82 -6.05 22.37
CA GLN A 145 17.06 -5.49 21.85
C GLN A 145 17.37 -5.99 20.44
N GLN A 146 17.24 -7.28 20.16
CA GLN A 146 17.45 -7.82 18.82
C GLN A 146 16.48 -7.22 17.81
N ARG A 147 15.21 -7.06 18.18
CA ARG A 147 14.22 -6.42 17.29
C ARG A 147 14.55 -4.96 17.03
N ALA A 148 14.99 -4.21 18.06
CA ALA A 148 15.44 -2.84 17.89
C ALA A 148 16.66 -2.75 16.95
N ASN A 149 17.65 -3.64 17.11
CA ASN A 149 18.80 -3.72 16.24
C ASN A 149 18.38 -4.03 14.77
N LEU A 150 17.41 -4.93 14.58
CA LEU A 150 16.88 -5.23 13.25
C LEU A 150 16.16 -4.02 12.62
N VAL A 151 15.43 -3.23 13.41
CA VAL A 151 14.82 -1.98 12.92
C VAL A 151 15.92 -1.04 12.42
N ALA A 152 16.98 -0.82 13.21
CA ALA A 152 18.12 0.00 12.79
C ALA A 152 18.78 -0.55 11.50
N TYR A 153 18.88 -1.88 11.38
CA TYR A 153 19.48 -2.51 10.20
C TYR A 153 18.62 -2.35 8.94
N ILE A 154 17.30 -2.49 9.03
CA ILE A 154 16.39 -2.28 7.89
C ILE A 154 16.54 -0.85 7.33
N LYS A 155 16.78 0.13 8.19
CA LYS A 155 16.93 1.53 7.79
C LYS A 155 18.16 1.79 6.92
N ILE A 156 19.22 0.95 7.01
CA ILE A 156 20.42 1.14 6.16
C ILE A 156 20.16 0.93 4.66
N PHE A 157 19.11 0.20 4.31
CA PHE A 157 18.84 -0.13 2.91
C PHE A 157 18.29 1.01 2.08
N SER A 158 17.79 2.08 2.70
CA SER A 158 17.23 3.21 1.95
C SER A 158 17.89 4.54 2.30
N PRO A 159 18.28 5.33 1.29
CA PRO A 159 18.84 6.66 1.50
C PRO A 159 17.84 7.63 2.15
N ARG A 160 16.53 7.35 2.10
CA ARG A 160 15.51 8.19 2.72
C ARG A 160 15.79 8.41 4.21
N TRP A 161 16.23 7.37 4.93
CA TRP A 161 16.55 7.47 6.35
C TRP A 161 17.76 8.37 6.67
N GLN A 162 18.58 8.70 5.66
CA GLN A 162 19.71 9.65 5.83
C GLN A 162 19.25 11.09 5.76
N THR A 163 18.18 11.35 5.02
CA THR A 163 17.71 12.71 4.66
C THR A 163 16.36 13.07 5.26
N GLU A 164 15.53 12.07 5.55
CA GLU A 164 14.19 12.25 6.09
C GLU A 164 14.11 11.77 7.54
N LYS A 165 13.24 12.39 8.32
CA LYS A 165 12.83 11.90 9.63
C LYS A 165 11.55 11.08 9.50
N ALA A 166 11.29 10.19 10.45
CA ALA A 166 9.98 9.55 10.58
C ALA A 166 8.88 10.62 10.67
N GLY A 167 7.73 10.34 10.06
CA GLY A 167 6.56 11.19 10.23
C GLY A 167 6.05 11.18 11.66
N GLU A 168 5.27 12.19 12.01
CA GLU A 168 4.56 12.20 13.29
C GLU A 168 3.42 11.17 13.25
N PRO A 169 3.27 10.35 14.30
CA PRO A 169 2.13 9.44 14.40
C PRO A 169 0.81 10.21 14.43
N ILE A 170 -0.19 9.69 13.72
CA ILE A 170 -1.54 10.25 13.82
C ILE A 170 -2.07 10.15 15.25
N LYS A 171 -2.84 11.15 15.67
CA LYS A 171 -3.58 11.09 16.92
C LYS A 171 -4.84 10.27 16.73
N ILE A 172 -4.97 9.21 17.51
CA ILE A 172 -6.18 8.37 17.51
C ILE A 172 -7.00 8.82 18.74
N PRO A 173 -8.19 9.41 18.54
CA PRO A 173 -9.05 9.79 19.66
C PRO A 173 -9.58 8.56 20.39
N ALA A 174 -10.10 8.76 21.60
CA ALA A 174 -10.75 7.68 22.33
C ALA A 174 -11.90 7.10 21.52
N GLU A 175 -12.00 5.78 21.53
CA GLU A 175 -13.09 5.07 20.86
C GLU A 175 -14.42 5.34 21.57
N PRO A 176 -15.45 5.83 20.89
CA PRO A 176 -16.79 5.99 21.48
C PRO A 176 -17.45 4.60 21.64
N PRO A 177 -18.49 4.49 22.48
CA PRO A 177 -19.27 3.25 22.59
C PRO A 177 -19.82 2.79 21.23
N ILE A 178 -19.77 1.50 20.99
CA ILE A 178 -20.38 0.88 19.81
C ILE A 178 -21.90 0.91 19.97
N THR A 179 -22.59 1.50 19.02
CA THR A 179 -24.07 1.57 18.96
C THR A 179 -24.59 1.11 17.61
N ILE A 180 -25.89 0.82 17.54
CA ILE A 180 -26.53 0.50 16.25
C ILE A 180 -26.45 1.67 15.29
N GLU A 181 -26.56 2.90 15.80
CA GLU A 181 -26.45 4.12 15.02
C GLU A 181 -25.05 4.29 14.44
N SER A 182 -23.99 4.06 15.26
CA SER A 182 -22.61 4.13 14.78
C SER A 182 -22.33 3.08 13.70
N ILE A 183 -22.84 1.86 13.86
CA ILE A 183 -22.72 0.79 12.87
C ILE A 183 -23.46 1.16 11.57
N ALA A 184 -24.70 1.70 11.68
CA ALA A 184 -25.47 2.13 10.51
C ALA A 184 -24.79 3.27 9.75
N HIS A 185 -24.23 4.24 10.48
CA HIS A 185 -23.46 5.32 9.88
C HIS A 185 -22.17 4.78 9.20
N GLY A 186 -21.42 3.90 9.87
CA GLY A 186 -20.25 3.26 9.29
C GLY A 186 -20.56 2.50 8.00
N LYS A 187 -21.73 1.82 7.91
CA LYS A 187 -22.20 1.19 6.67
C LYS A 187 -22.47 2.21 5.56
N ALA A 188 -23.11 3.34 5.92
CA ALA A 188 -23.34 4.41 4.96
C ALA A 188 -22.03 5.01 4.45
N LEU A 189 -21.03 5.20 5.32
CA LEU A 189 -19.68 5.65 4.97
C LEU A 189 -18.96 4.65 4.07
N PHE A 190 -19.04 3.35 4.36
CA PHE A 190 -18.46 2.29 3.52
C PHE A 190 -18.99 2.36 2.08
N THR A 191 -20.27 2.67 1.94
CA THR A 191 -20.92 2.87 0.63
C THR A 191 -20.49 4.18 -0.02
N LYS A 192 -20.57 5.30 0.73
CA LYS A 192 -20.26 6.66 0.25
C LYS A 192 -18.81 6.81 -0.19
N LEU A 193 -17.89 6.21 0.55
CA LEU A 193 -16.45 6.22 0.27
C LEU A 193 -16.04 5.13 -0.75
N GLU A 194 -17.01 4.42 -1.30
CA GLU A 194 -16.83 3.41 -2.34
C GLU A 194 -15.90 2.24 -1.94
N CYS A 195 -15.77 1.97 -0.66
CA CYS A 195 -14.93 0.87 -0.15
C CYS A 195 -15.30 -0.48 -0.77
N TRP A 196 -16.60 -0.66 -1.08
CA TRP A 196 -17.16 -1.83 -1.71
C TRP A 196 -16.60 -2.12 -3.11
N LYS A 197 -16.07 -1.10 -3.81
CA LYS A 197 -15.51 -1.30 -5.15
C LYS A 197 -14.32 -2.27 -5.15
N CYS A 198 -13.54 -2.25 -4.07
CA CYS A 198 -12.44 -3.19 -3.86
C CYS A 198 -12.83 -4.31 -2.89
N HIS A 199 -13.42 -3.94 -1.75
CA HIS A 199 -13.69 -4.91 -0.67
C HIS A 199 -14.97 -5.72 -0.86
N GLY A 200 -15.80 -5.40 -1.85
CA GLY A 200 -17.10 -6.04 -2.07
C GLY A 200 -18.19 -5.49 -1.15
N PRO A 201 -19.48 -5.67 -1.50
CA PRO A 201 -20.60 -5.16 -0.71
C PRO A 201 -20.73 -5.82 0.66
N HIS A 202 -20.20 -7.03 0.82
CA HIS A 202 -20.18 -7.80 2.07
C HIS A 202 -18.79 -7.84 2.71
N GLY A 203 -17.82 -7.11 2.15
CA GLY A 203 -16.47 -7.03 2.68
C GLY A 203 -15.62 -8.30 2.45
N GLU A 204 -15.96 -9.13 1.47
CA GLU A 204 -15.30 -10.40 1.18
C GLU A 204 -14.04 -10.27 0.30
N GLY A 205 -13.70 -9.03 -0.10
CA GLY A 205 -12.54 -8.76 -0.95
C GLY A 205 -12.80 -9.08 -2.43
N ASP A 206 -14.06 -9.14 -2.82
CA ASP A 206 -14.58 -9.57 -4.13
C ASP A 206 -15.22 -8.41 -4.92
N GLY A 207 -14.88 -7.18 -4.57
CA GLY A 207 -15.40 -6.01 -5.28
C GLY A 207 -15.01 -6.01 -6.78
N PRO A 208 -15.74 -5.25 -7.60
CA PRO A 208 -15.53 -5.25 -9.07
C PRO A 208 -14.10 -4.85 -9.48
N SER A 209 -13.39 -4.09 -8.68
CA SER A 209 -11.99 -3.72 -8.94
C SER A 209 -10.99 -4.74 -8.39
N ALA A 210 -11.40 -5.70 -7.56
CA ALA A 210 -10.49 -6.57 -6.82
C ALA A 210 -9.54 -7.39 -7.70
N ALA A 211 -10.02 -7.82 -8.88
CA ALA A 211 -9.27 -8.68 -9.78
C ALA A 211 -8.13 -7.96 -10.53
N THR A 212 -8.17 -6.63 -10.58
CA THR A 212 -7.23 -5.81 -11.37
C THR A 212 -6.25 -5.01 -10.51
N LEU A 213 -6.31 -5.18 -9.18
CA LEU A 213 -5.45 -4.43 -8.28
C LEU A 213 -4.02 -4.94 -8.33
N THR A 214 -3.09 -3.99 -8.41
CA THR A 214 -1.66 -4.25 -8.30
C THR A 214 -1.02 -3.38 -7.20
N ASP A 215 0.14 -3.81 -6.70
CA ASP A 215 0.96 -2.98 -5.84
C ASP A 215 1.85 -2.03 -6.67
N SER A 216 2.66 -1.22 -6.00
CA SER A 216 3.58 -0.25 -6.64
C SER A 216 4.69 -0.87 -7.50
N LYS A 217 4.76 -2.19 -7.57
CA LYS A 217 5.68 -2.98 -8.40
C LYS A 217 4.94 -3.85 -9.41
N ASP A 218 3.68 -3.51 -9.69
CA ASP A 218 2.79 -4.24 -10.60
C ASP A 218 2.52 -5.70 -10.22
N ASN A 219 2.83 -6.10 -8.98
CA ASN A 219 2.43 -7.42 -8.50
C ASN A 219 0.92 -7.44 -8.22
N PRO A 220 0.19 -8.47 -8.67
CA PRO A 220 -1.22 -8.63 -8.33
C PRO A 220 -1.42 -8.68 -6.81
N ILE A 221 -2.41 -7.97 -6.31
CA ILE A 221 -2.78 -8.00 -4.89
C ILE A 221 -4.29 -8.18 -4.74
N ARG A 222 -4.71 -8.56 -3.54
CA ARG A 222 -6.13 -8.71 -3.23
C ARG A 222 -6.52 -7.83 -2.05
N PRO A 223 -7.72 -7.23 -2.08
CA PRO A 223 -8.28 -6.54 -0.93
C PRO A 223 -8.44 -7.51 0.24
N TYR A 224 -8.39 -6.97 1.45
CA TYR A 224 -8.62 -7.79 2.64
C TYR A 224 -10.08 -8.26 2.68
N ASN A 225 -10.28 -9.55 2.98
CA ASN A 225 -11.59 -10.12 3.26
C ASN A 225 -11.95 -9.91 4.74
N PHE A 226 -12.87 -8.99 5.02
CA PHE A 226 -13.32 -8.69 6.38
C PHE A 226 -14.21 -9.79 6.98
N ALA A 227 -14.82 -10.61 6.13
CA ALA A 227 -15.72 -11.70 6.58
C ALA A 227 -14.98 -12.91 7.15
N LEU A 228 -13.65 -12.99 7.01
CA LEU A 228 -12.85 -14.06 7.61
C LEU A 228 -13.05 -14.09 9.12
N GLY A 229 -13.48 -15.24 9.62
CA GLY A 229 -13.75 -15.46 11.03
C GLY A 229 -12.65 -16.22 11.78
N GLY A 230 -12.86 -16.45 13.07
CA GLY A 230 -11.99 -17.26 13.94
C GLY A 230 -10.57 -16.69 14.08
N LYS A 231 -9.58 -17.57 14.16
CA LYS A 231 -8.17 -17.21 14.32
C LYS A 231 -7.59 -16.46 13.11
N ASP A 232 -8.20 -16.63 11.95
CA ASP A 232 -7.75 -16.04 10.69
C ASP A 232 -8.35 -14.64 10.43
N SER A 233 -9.24 -14.18 11.33
CA SER A 233 -9.88 -12.86 11.25
C SER A 233 -8.97 -11.69 11.62
N ARG A 234 -7.66 -11.85 11.58
CA ARG A 234 -6.70 -10.83 11.95
C ARG A 234 -6.40 -9.92 10.78
N PHE A 235 -6.53 -8.62 11.00
CA PHE A 235 -6.06 -7.64 10.03
C PHE A 235 -4.53 -7.63 9.93
N LYS A 236 -4.03 -7.31 8.75
CA LYS A 236 -2.59 -7.38 8.45
C LYS A 236 -1.72 -6.57 9.41
N CYS A 237 -2.16 -5.37 9.78
CA CYS A 237 -1.36 -4.43 10.56
C CYS A 237 -1.74 -4.36 12.04
N GLY A 238 -2.39 -5.36 12.56
CA GLY A 238 -2.89 -5.45 13.93
C GLY A 238 -4.39 -5.67 13.95
N ASN A 239 -4.93 -6.06 15.12
CA ASN A 239 -6.32 -6.50 15.23
C ASN A 239 -7.13 -5.75 16.29
N THR A 240 -6.60 -4.69 16.87
CA THR A 240 -7.38 -3.79 17.74
C THR A 240 -8.22 -2.83 16.90
N ASN A 241 -9.24 -2.21 17.51
CA ASN A 241 -10.02 -1.19 16.82
C ASN A 241 -9.14 0.00 16.43
N GLN A 242 -8.16 0.35 17.29
CA GLN A 242 -7.17 1.38 17.01
C GLN A 242 -6.27 1.02 15.82
N ASP A 243 -5.91 -0.26 15.65
CA ASP A 243 -5.13 -0.68 14.48
C ASP A 243 -5.93 -0.53 13.19
N ILE A 244 -7.23 -0.87 13.20
CA ILE A 244 -8.11 -0.70 12.04
C ILE A 244 -8.29 0.78 11.73
N TYR A 245 -8.59 1.60 12.75
CA TYR A 245 -8.68 3.04 12.63
C TYR A 245 -7.42 3.61 11.96
N LYS A 246 -6.27 3.26 12.51
CA LYS A 246 -4.97 3.70 12.00
C LYS A 246 -4.79 3.39 10.51
N ILE A 247 -5.12 2.16 10.10
CA ILE A 247 -4.87 1.70 8.74
C ILE A 247 -5.61 2.52 7.68
N PHE A 248 -6.88 2.79 7.84
CA PHE A 248 -7.56 3.58 6.80
C PHE A 248 -7.31 5.08 6.95
N MET A 249 -6.98 5.58 8.15
CA MET A 249 -6.54 6.96 8.30
C MET A 249 -5.17 7.21 7.66
N THR A 250 -4.25 6.23 7.71
CA THR A 250 -2.91 6.37 7.11
C THR A 250 -2.79 5.76 5.71
N GLY A 251 -3.76 4.96 5.29
CA GLY A 251 -3.66 4.16 4.07
C GLY A 251 -2.67 3.00 4.18
N VAL A 252 -2.51 2.25 3.10
CA VAL A 252 -1.58 1.11 3.00
C VAL A 252 -0.58 1.39 1.87
N ASP A 253 0.52 2.06 2.20
CA ASP A 253 1.49 2.50 1.20
C ASP A 253 2.02 1.37 0.31
N GLY A 254 2.18 1.69 -0.95
CA GLY A 254 2.55 0.73 -2.00
C GLY A 254 1.38 -0.15 -2.45
N THR A 255 0.15 0.22 -2.11
CA THR A 255 -1.08 -0.43 -2.59
C THR A 255 -2.12 0.64 -2.99
N PRO A 256 -3.18 0.28 -3.72
CA PRO A 256 -4.27 1.20 -4.04
C PRO A 256 -5.15 1.63 -2.85
N MET A 257 -4.94 1.09 -1.62
CA MET A 257 -5.70 1.50 -0.44
C MET A 257 -5.24 2.88 0.04
N PRO A 258 -6.02 3.96 -0.21
CA PRO A 258 -5.59 5.31 0.10
C PRO A 258 -5.70 5.64 1.58
N SER A 259 -5.13 6.78 1.98
CA SER A 259 -5.45 7.45 3.25
C SER A 259 -6.81 8.14 3.15
N PHE A 260 -7.57 8.10 4.24
CA PHE A 260 -8.82 8.82 4.38
C PHE A 260 -8.73 9.98 5.39
N ALA A 261 -7.52 10.33 5.84
CA ALA A 261 -7.31 11.37 6.86
C ALA A 261 -7.90 12.73 6.47
N ASP A 262 -7.86 13.08 5.18
CA ASP A 262 -8.36 14.36 4.68
C ASP A 262 -9.84 14.29 4.24
N VAL A 263 -10.47 13.12 4.31
CA VAL A 263 -11.80 12.86 3.75
C VAL A 263 -12.83 12.57 4.84
N ILE A 264 -12.41 12.00 5.97
CA ILE A 264 -13.29 11.50 7.02
C ILE A 264 -13.00 12.17 8.36
N GLN A 265 -14.05 12.52 9.08
CA GLN A 265 -13.90 13.08 10.44
C GLN A 265 -13.51 11.97 11.45
N PRO A 266 -12.81 12.31 12.54
CA PRO A 266 -12.35 11.31 13.51
C PRO A 266 -13.46 10.42 14.10
N ASN A 267 -14.64 10.97 14.38
CA ASN A 267 -15.76 10.18 14.89
C ASN A 267 -16.36 9.26 13.82
N ASP A 268 -16.48 9.77 12.59
CA ASP A 268 -16.94 8.97 11.44
C ASP A 268 -16.02 7.81 11.16
N ALA A 269 -14.72 8.00 11.39
CA ALA A 269 -13.72 6.96 11.28
C ALA A 269 -13.97 5.82 12.28
N TRP A 270 -14.39 6.12 13.51
CA TRP A 270 -14.78 5.10 14.48
C TRP A 270 -16.04 4.35 14.07
N ASP A 271 -17.01 5.04 13.52
CA ASP A 271 -18.25 4.43 13.01
C ASP A 271 -17.95 3.43 11.88
N LEU A 272 -17.00 3.76 11.01
CA LEU A 272 -16.53 2.83 9.98
C LEU A 272 -15.84 1.60 10.60
N VAL A 273 -15.01 1.76 11.65
CA VAL A 273 -14.43 0.64 12.40
C VAL A 273 -15.52 -0.25 12.98
N HIS A 274 -16.53 0.34 13.63
CA HIS A 274 -17.65 -0.40 14.21
C HIS A 274 -18.38 -1.23 13.16
N PHE A 275 -18.66 -0.66 11.99
CA PHE A 275 -19.25 -1.40 10.89
C PHE A 275 -18.33 -2.54 10.38
N LEU A 276 -17.05 -2.28 10.15
CA LEU A 276 -16.11 -3.31 9.69
C LEU A 276 -16.02 -4.50 10.65
N ARG A 277 -16.22 -4.26 11.96
CA ARG A 277 -16.29 -5.33 12.95
C ARG A 277 -17.52 -6.21 12.78
N THR A 278 -18.61 -5.70 12.28
CA THR A 278 -19.83 -6.51 12.04
C THR A 278 -19.65 -7.48 10.87
N LEU A 279 -18.75 -7.20 9.96
CA LEU A 279 -18.45 -8.06 8.82
C LEU A 279 -17.68 -9.33 9.23
N GLN A 280 -17.02 -9.31 10.38
CA GLN A 280 -16.24 -10.45 10.87
C GLN A 280 -17.16 -11.53 11.46
N ILE A 281 -17.10 -12.72 10.87
CA ILE A 281 -17.84 -13.89 11.38
C ILE A 281 -17.04 -14.55 12.51
N ASN A 282 -17.74 -15.02 13.55
CA ASN A 282 -17.16 -15.82 14.66
C ASN A 282 -15.97 -15.15 15.39
N ARG A 283 -16.04 -13.86 15.59
CA ARG A 283 -15.05 -13.17 16.42
C ARG A 283 -15.19 -13.58 17.89
N PRO A 284 -14.10 -14.01 18.58
CA PRO A 284 -14.18 -14.29 20.01
C PRO A 284 -14.30 -13.00 20.84
N GLY A 285 -15.19 -12.94 21.81
CA GLY A 285 -15.36 -11.85 22.78
C GLY A 285 -16.80 -11.39 22.96
N LYS A 286 -17.08 -10.68 24.05
CA LYS A 286 -18.44 -10.19 24.39
C LYS A 286 -18.97 -9.13 23.42
N GLU A 287 -18.09 -8.39 22.77
CA GLU A 287 -18.47 -7.42 21.73
C GLU A 287 -19.14 -8.07 20.52
N ASN A 288 -18.99 -9.41 20.38
CA ASN A 288 -19.60 -10.17 19.31
C ASN A 288 -21.13 -10.25 19.39
N GLU A 289 -21.72 -10.25 20.57
CA GLU A 289 -23.19 -10.35 20.69
C GLU A 289 -23.87 -9.14 20.07
N ILE A 290 -23.37 -7.93 20.34
CA ILE A 290 -23.91 -6.69 19.74
C ILE A 290 -23.60 -6.68 18.23
N LEU A 291 -22.37 -7.00 17.84
CA LEU A 291 -21.94 -6.98 16.44
C LEU A 291 -22.65 -8.07 15.63
N SER A 292 -22.83 -9.25 16.19
CA SER A 292 -23.55 -10.36 15.52
C SER A 292 -25.04 -10.06 15.40
N ALA A 293 -25.65 -9.47 16.41
CA ALA A 293 -27.05 -9.06 16.36
C ALA A 293 -27.30 -7.95 15.31
N ALA A 294 -26.32 -7.05 15.13
CA ALA A 294 -26.39 -5.97 14.15
C ALA A 294 -26.12 -6.43 12.71
N HIS A 295 -25.43 -7.53 12.52
CA HIS A 295 -25.02 -8.00 11.17
C HIS A 295 -26.21 -8.24 10.23
N GLY A 296 -27.32 -8.75 10.76
CA GLY A 296 -28.55 -9.00 9.98
C GLY A 296 -29.56 -7.86 9.95
N VAL A 297 -29.42 -6.86 10.81
CA VAL A 297 -30.48 -5.83 11.08
C VAL A 297 -29.87 -4.44 11.25
N ILE A 298 -28.91 -4.05 10.43
CA ILE A 298 -28.39 -2.69 10.45
C ILE A 298 -29.42 -1.78 9.76
N PRO A 299 -30.06 -0.85 10.49
CA PRO A 299 -31.04 0.05 9.89
C PRO A 299 -30.39 0.98 8.88
N PRO A 300 -31.14 1.56 7.95
CA PRO A 300 -30.65 2.66 7.14
C PRO A 300 -30.18 3.82 8.02
N TYR A 301 -29.02 4.36 7.74
CA TYR A 301 -28.57 5.58 8.41
C TYR A 301 -29.42 6.78 7.98
N VAL A 302 -29.92 7.51 8.95
CA VAL A 302 -30.63 8.77 8.73
C VAL A 302 -29.70 9.90 9.18
N ASP A 303 -29.21 10.67 8.24
CA ASP A 303 -28.40 11.85 8.54
C ASP A 303 -29.24 12.88 9.29
N LYS A 304 -28.90 13.10 10.56
CA LYS A 304 -29.56 14.08 11.44
C LYS A 304 -28.83 15.42 11.46
N SER A 305 -27.76 15.56 10.67
CA SER A 305 -27.05 16.81 10.56
C SER A 305 -27.99 17.92 10.08
N PRO A 306 -27.93 19.12 10.64
CA PRO A 306 -28.70 20.26 10.09
C PRO A 306 -28.27 20.48 8.64
N ALA A 307 -29.26 20.67 7.76
CA ALA A 307 -28.96 20.99 6.37
C ALA A 307 -27.94 22.15 6.30
N PRO A 308 -26.92 22.07 5.42
CA PRO A 308 -25.97 23.17 5.28
C PRO A 308 -26.76 24.47 5.08
N ALA A 309 -26.42 25.49 5.88
CA ALA A 309 -27.05 26.80 5.76
C ALA A 309 -26.97 27.23 4.30
N ALA A 310 -28.11 27.58 3.72
CA ALA A 310 -28.19 28.03 2.34
C ALA A 310 -27.13 29.12 2.13
N ALA A 311 -26.28 28.93 1.11
CA ALA A 311 -25.28 29.93 0.75
C ALA A 311 -25.99 31.30 0.60
N PRO A 312 -25.44 32.39 1.13
CA PRO A 312 -26.03 33.69 1.01
C PRO A 312 -26.25 34.00 -0.48
N ALA A 313 -27.49 34.31 -0.84
CA ALA A 313 -27.87 34.66 -2.20
C ALA A 313 -26.92 35.76 -2.69
N ASP A 314 -26.24 35.52 -3.81
CA ASP A 314 -25.40 36.50 -4.48
C ASP A 314 -26.20 37.77 -4.68
N LYS A 315 -25.83 38.84 -3.97
CA LYS A 315 -26.34 40.15 -4.22
C LYS A 315 -25.91 40.55 -5.64
N LYS A 316 -26.84 40.44 -6.59
CA LYS A 316 -26.68 41.05 -7.91
C LYS A 316 -26.15 42.47 -7.74
N SER A 317 -24.95 42.71 -8.19
CA SER A 317 -24.35 44.02 -8.33
C SER A 317 -25.29 44.86 -9.23
N PRO A 318 -25.68 46.08 -8.85
CA PRO A 318 -26.46 46.93 -9.72
C PRO A 318 -25.60 47.34 -10.93
N GLY A 319 -26.12 47.05 -12.12
CA GLY A 319 -25.48 47.40 -13.37
C GLY A 319 -25.24 48.91 -13.43
N GLY A 320 -23.97 49.29 -13.52
CA GLY A 320 -23.55 50.63 -13.91
C GLY A 320 -23.77 50.77 -15.42
N GLY A 321 -24.79 51.50 -15.79
CA GLY A 321 -24.88 52.06 -17.12
C GLY A 321 -23.94 53.26 -17.25
N HIS A 322 -23.13 53.22 -18.31
CA HIS A 322 -22.77 54.38 -19.14
C HIS A 322 -22.17 53.88 -20.44
#